data_6baac04853d19a0b180c50f5218ddaac
#
_entry.id   6baac04853d19a0b180c50f5218ddaac
#
_cell.length_a   1.000
_cell.length_b   1.000
_cell.length_c   1.000
_cell.angle_alpha   90.00
_cell.angle_beta   90.00
_cell.angle_gamma   90.00
#
_symmetry.space_group_name_H-M   'P 1'
#
loop_
_entity.id
_entity.type
_entity.pdbx_description
1 polymer ?
#
loop_
_entity_poly.entity_id
_entity_poly.type
_entity_poly.pdbx_seq_one_letter_code
_entity_poly.pdbx_strand_id
1 'polypeptide(L)'
;VYTYDSFVAEWGPGPLLEEKFEKECNCDLELIGLSDGVEILTRILYEGKNTNADVVLGLDSNLLQRARDTNLFNKHNIDITNLAISNRYNDDIFVPFDYGYFSFIYDSTKIIEPPKSFEDLLGSNNLRIIIQDPRTSTPGLGLLLWIKDIYGSEAAEVWGKLSEKIVTVTPGWSEAYGLFLD
;
A
#
# COMPACT_ATOMS: atom_id res chain seq x y z
N VAL A 1 11.24 13.49 -1.76
CA VAL A 1 9.93 12.81 -1.64
C VAL A 1 10.14 11.42 -1.07
N TYR A 2 9.38 11.05 -0.03
CA TYR A 2 9.30 9.65 0.42
C TYR A 2 8.14 8.96 -0.26
N THR A 3 8.41 7.82 -0.87
CA THR A 3 7.40 7.04 -1.59
C THR A 3 7.70 5.54 -1.50
N TYR A 4 6.91 4.71 -2.16
CA TYR A 4 7.09 3.26 -2.15
C TYR A 4 7.99 2.79 -3.31
N ASP A 5 8.65 1.65 -3.12
CA ASP A 5 9.72 1.15 -3.99
C ASP A 5 9.25 0.90 -5.44
N SER A 6 8.05 0.37 -5.64
CA SER A 6 7.52 0.16 -6.99
C SER A 6 7.21 1.46 -7.74
N PHE A 7 7.03 2.59 -7.03
CA PHE A 7 6.90 3.90 -7.67
C PHE A 7 8.23 4.37 -8.28
N VAL A 8 9.34 4.16 -7.58
CA VAL A 8 10.68 4.57 -8.01
C VAL A 8 11.40 3.52 -8.86
N ALA A 9 10.82 2.33 -9.01
CA ALA A 9 11.36 1.30 -9.87
C ALA A 9 11.54 1.79 -11.31
N GLU A 10 12.48 1.21 -12.05
CA GLU A 10 12.78 1.59 -13.45
C GLU A 10 11.52 1.56 -14.35
N TRP A 11 10.61 0.62 -14.08
CA TRP A 11 9.33 0.48 -14.79
C TRP A 11 8.18 1.30 -14.15
N GLY A 12 8.41 1.89 -12.99
CA GLY A 12 7.44 2.72 -12.28
C GLY A 12 7.30 4.12 -12.87
N PRO A 13 6.35 4.91 -12.38
CA PRO A 13 6.12 6.26 -12.88
C PRO A 13 7.13 7.29 -12.35
N GLY A 14 7.87 6.99 -11.29
CA GLY A 14 8.79 7.90 -10.60
C GLY A 14 9.84 8.50 -11.52
N PRO A 15 10.64 7.71 -12.26
CA PRO A 15 11.71 8.26 -13.11
C PRO A 15 11.22 9.26 -14.16
N LEU A 16 10.07 9.00 -14.76
CA LEU A 16 9.49 9.93 -15.75
C LEU A 16 8.94 11.20 -15.09
N LEU A 17 8.37 11.08 -13.90
CA LEU A 17 7.85 12.21 -13.14
C LEU A 17 8.99 13.10 -12.67
N GLU A 18 10.06 12.52 -12.15
CA GLU A 18 11.29 13.21 -11.74
C GLU A 18 11.86 14.03 -12.90
N GLU A 19 12.13 13.41 -14.06
CA GLU A 19 12.64 14.08 -15.25
C GLU A 19 11.78 15.28 -15.68
N LYS A 20 10.45 15.13 -15.66
CA LYS A 20 9.54 16.20 -16.07
C LYS A 20 9.45 17.32 -15.05
N PHE A 21 9.37 16.97 -13.78
CA PHE A 21 9.26 17.94 -12.70
C PHE A 21 10.51 18.78 -12.57
N GLU A 22 11.68 18.18 -12.65
CA GLU A 22 12.97 18.90 -12.59
C GLU A 22 13.13 19.92 -13.73
N LYS A 23 12.67 19.59 -14.94
CA LYS A 23 12.65 20.52 -16.06
C LYS A 23 11.76 21.74 -15.82
N GLU A 24 10.63 21.55 -15.10
CA GLU A 24 9.69 22.63 -14.83
C GLU A 24 10.12 23.50 -13.65
N CYS A 25 10.60 22.90 -12.56
CA CYS A 25 11.01 23.64 -11.36
C CYS A 25 12.44 24.17 -11.41
N ASN A 26 13.28 23.66 -12.31
CA ASN A 26 14.73 23.89 -12.31
C ASN A 26 15.36 23.55 -10.94
N CYS A 27 14.97 22.42 -10.40
CA CYS A 27 15.40 21.87 -9.11
C CYS A 27 15.86 20.42 -9.29
N ASP A 28 16.33 19.80 -8.22
CA ASP A 28 16.69 18.40 -8.09
C ASP A 28 15.63 17.71 -7.23
N LEU A 29 14.95 16.70 -7.77
CA LEU A 29 13.89 15.96 -7.10
C LEU A 29 14.44 14.62 -6.62
N GLU A 30 14.71 14.49 -5.34
CA GLU A 30 15.14 13.23 -4.75
C GLU A 30 13.93 12.35 -4.38
N LEU A 31 13.78 11.21 -5.07
CA LEU A 31 12.79 10.18 -4.76
C LEU A 31 13.41 9.08 -3.90
N ILE A 32 12.92 8.89 -2.68
CA ILE A 32 13.39 7.85 -1.77
C ILE A 32 12.30 6.77 -1.64
N GLY A 33 12.59 5.61 -2.23
CA GLY A 33 11.73 4.43 -2.17
C GLY A 33 11.86 3.72 -0.82
N LEU A 34 10.72 3.39 -0.22
CA LEU A 34 10.57 2.54 0.96
C LEU A 34 9.69 1.35 0.56
N SER A 35 9.63 0.29 1.37
CA SER A 35 8.91 -0.90 0.92
C SER A 35 7.43 -0.63 0.64
N ASP A 36 6.75 0.18 1.49
CA ASP A 36 5.34 0.52 1.25
C ASP A 36 4.84 1.65 2.19
N GLY A 37 3.57 2.05 2.07
CA GLY A 37 2.96 3.16 2.80
C GLY A 37 3.07 3.06 4.32
N VAL A 38 2.97 1.86 4.89
CA VAL A 38 3.12 1.65 6.34
C VAL A 38 4.53 1.98 6.81
N GLU A 39 5.55 1.57 6.04
CA GLU A 39 6.95 1.90 6.35
C GLU A 39 7.21 3.39 6.18
N ILE A 40 6.65 4.01 5.13
CA ILE A 40 6.76 5.46 4.91
C ILE A 40 6.27 6.21 6.14
N LEU A 41 5.07 5.90 6.62
CA LEU A 41 4.52 6.57 7.80
C LEU A 41 5.34 6.29 9.06
N THR A 42 5.86 5.07 9.21
CA THR A 42 6.73 4.71 10.34
C THR A 42 8.01 5.52 10.34
N ARG A 43 8.62 5.73 9.17
CA ARG A 43 9.81 6.56 9.01
C ARG A 43 9.52 8.02 9.37
N ILE A 44 8.43 8.59 8.87
CA ILE A 44 8.00 9.96 9.21
C ILE A 44 7.78 10.11 10.72
N LEU A 45 7.16 9.12 11.37
CA LEU A 45 6.97 9.12 12.83
C LEU A 45 8.31 9.09 13.59
N TYR A 46 9.28 8.31 13.10
CA TYR A 46 10.60 8.21 13.73
C TYR A 46 11.41 9.49 13.57
N GLU A 47 11.41 10.09 12.39
CA GLU A 47 12.14 11.33 12.09
C GLU A 47 11.47 12.56 12.72
N GLY A 48 10.16 12.55 12.82
CA GLY A 48 9.36 13.63 13.38
C GLY A 48 9.61 14.95 12.66
N LYS A 49 9.84 16.01 13.41
CA LYS A 49 10.13 17.36 12.88
C LYS A 49 11.50 17.49 12.21
N ASN A 50 12.35 16.48 12.31
CA ASN A 50 13.68 16.47 11.69
C ASN A 50 13.66 15.74 10.33
N THR A 51 12.49 15.34 9.82
CA THR A 51 12.39 14.75 8.50
C THR A 51 12.90 15.69 7.41
N ASN A 52 13.59 15.13 6.42
CA ASN A 52 13.99 15.85 5.21
C ASN A 52 12.95 15.70 4.08
N ALA A 53 11.86 15.00 4.31
CA ALA A 53 10.83 14.84 3.30
C ALA A 53 9.97 16.11 3.19
N ASP A 54 9.89 16.71 2.02
CA ASP A 54 8.94 17.78 1.70
C ASP A 54 7.57 17.23 1.33
N VAL A 55 7.55 16.05 0.70
CA VAL A 55 6.34 15.37 0.25
C VAL A 55 6.39 13.89 0.61
N VAL A 56 5.25 13.35 0.98
CA VAL A 56 5.02 11.91 1.19
C VAL A 56 3.96 11.44 0.20
N LEU A 57 4.25 10.39 -0.57
CA LEU A 57 3.35 9.79 -1.53
C LEU A 57 3.19 8.30 -1.24
N GLY A 58 1.95 7.80 -1.18
CA GLY A 58 1.65 6.38 -1.00
C GLY A 58 1.01 6.01 0.34
N LEU A 59 0.50 6.99 1.09
CA LEU A 59 -0.35 6.70 2.26
C LEU A 59 -1.77 6.38 1.79
N ASP A 60 -2.25 5.20 2.11
CA ASP A 60 -3.62 4.80 1.80
C ASP A 60 -4.65 5.31 2.83
N SER A 61 -5.93 5.16 2.53
CA SER A 61 -7.02 5.63 3.40
C SER A 61 -6.98 5.05 4.83
N ASN A 62 -6.39 3.87 5.03
CA ASN A 62 -6.27 3.26 6.37
C ASN A 62 -5.21 3.95 7.23
N LEU A 63 -4.26 4.65 6.62
CA LEU A 63 -3.16 5.33 7.30
C LEU A 63 -3.44 6.81 7.60
N LEU A 64 -4.41 7.44 6.91
CA LEU A 64 -4.62 8.90 6.95
C LEU A 64 -4.91 9.41 8.37
N GLN A 65 -5.73 8.71 9.15
CA GLN A 65 -6.01 9.16 10.52
C GLN A 65 -4.75 9.14 11.38
N ARG A 66 -3.97 8.06 11.31
CA ARG A 66 -2.70 7.96 12.03
C ARG A 66 -1.70 9.02 11.59
N ALA A 67 -1.66 9.33 10.29
CA ALA A 67 -0.83 10.40 9.76
C ALA A 67 -1.25 11.77 10.28
N ARG A 68 -2.57 12.09 10.33
CA ARG A 68 -3.08 13.34 10.93
C ARG A 68 -2.67 13.52 12.37
N ASP A 69 -2.79 12.45 13.17
CA ASP A 69 -2.51 12.48 14.60
C ASP A 69 -1.03 12.82 14.91
N THR A 70 -0.14 12.68 13.93
CA THR A 70 1.26 13.09 14.05
C THR A 70 1.45 14.61 14.12
N ASN A 71 0.53 15.39 13.54
CA ASN A 71 0.64 16.83 13.33
C ASN A 71 1.91 17.23 12.53
N LEU A 72 2.41 16.36 11.66
CA LEU A 72 3.58 16.61 10.81
C LEU A 72 3.18 17.06 9.39
N PHE A 73 1.92 16.85 9.00
CA PHE A 73 1.40 17.19 7.68
C PHE A 73 0.66 18.53 7.70
N ASN A 74 0.89 19.35 6.67
CA ASN A 74 0.26 20.65 6.51
C ASN A 74 -0.86 20.64 5.47
N LYS A 75 -1.71 21.66 5.49
CA LYS A 75 -2.74 21.84 4.46
C LYS A 75 -2.10 22.08 3.09
N HIS A 76 -2.67 21.44 2.07
CA HIS A 76 -2.08 21.45 0.72
C HIS A 76 -2.48 22.67 -0.13
N ASN A 77 -3.59 23.32 0.10
CA ASN A 77 -4.14 24.44 -0.70
C ASN A 77 -4.29 24.14 -2.21
N ILE A 78 -4.39 22.87 -2.60
CA ILE A 78 -4.56 22.43 -3.99
C ILE A 78 -6.06 22.36 -4.29
N ASP A 79 -6.48 22.88 -5.45
CA ASP A 79 -7.83 22.68 -5.94
C ASP A 79 -7.98 21.27 -6.51
N ILE A 80 -8.71 20.42 -5.80
CA ILE A 80 -8.97 19.02 -6.16
C ILE A 80 -10.29 18.84 -6.93
N THR A 81 -11.02 19.90 -7.23
CA THR A 81 -12.35 19.82 -7.87
C THR A 81 -12.32 19.28 -9.29
N ASN A 82 -11.17 19.41 -9.96
CA ASN A 82 -10.96 18.93 -11.32
C ASN A 82 -10.39 17.50 -11.39
N LEU A 83 -10.13 16.86 -10.26
CA LEU A 83 -9.64 15.49 -10.24
C LEU A 83 -10.80 14.51 -10.54
N ALA A 84 -10.50 13.46 -11.31
CA ALA A 84 -11.47 12.39 -11.66
C ALA A 84 -11.66 11.42 -10.47
N ILE A 85 -12.02 11.95 -9.31
CA ILE A 85 -12.26 11.21 -8.08
C ILE A 85 -13.72 11.32 -7.65
N SER A 86 -14.13 10.46 -6.71
CA SER A 86 -15.46 10.55 -6.13
C SER A 86 -15.67 11.93 -5.47
N ASN A 87 -16.77 12.60 -5.78
CA ASN A 87 -17.18 13.88 -5.16
C ASN A 87 -17.31 13.83 -3.62
N ARG A 88 -17.15 12.64 -3.02
CA ARG A 88 -17.18 12.44 -1.57
C ARG A 88 -15.80 12.61 -0.91
N TYR A 89 -14.72 12.64 -1.69
CA TYR A 89 -13.41 12.89 -1.14
C TYR A 89 -13.25 14.39 -0.90
N ASN A 90 -13.07 14.76 0.35
CA ASN A 90 -12.80 16.13 0.77
C ASN A 90 -11.83 16.10 1.94
N ASP A 91 -10.59 16.46 1.68
CA ASP A 91 -9.51 16.47 2.65
C ASP A 91 -8.65 17.71 2.41
N ASP A 92 -8.23 18.37 3.46
CA ASP A 92 -7.42 19.59 3.38
C ASP A 92 -5.91 19.36 3.60
N ILE A 93 -5.54 18.13 3.94
CA ILE A 93 -4.14 17.71 4.19
C ILE A 93 -3.66 16.74 3.11
N PHE A 94 -4.50 15.77 2.73
CA PHE A 94 -4.11 14.70 1.82
C PHE A 94 -4.78 14.85 0.46
N VAL A 95 -3.97 14.79 -0.60
CA VAL A 95 -4.43 14.86 -1.99
C VAL A 95 -4.48 13.44 -2.55
N PRO A 96 -5.59 12.99 -3.14
CA PRO A 96 -5.66 11.68 -3.76
C PRO A 96 -4.81 11.65 -5.03
N PHE A 97 -3.92 10.66 -5.13
CA PHE A 97 -3.06 10.44 -6.28
C PHE A 97 -3.65 9.39 -7.22
N ASP A 98 -4.06 8.26 -6.65
CA ASP A 98 -4.69 7.16 -7.34
C ASP A 98 -5.75 6.49 -6.44
N TYR A 99 -6.35 5.42 -6.92
CA TYR A 99 -7.20 4.54 -6.14
C TYR A 99 -7.13 3.11 -6.65
N GLY A 100 -7.35 2.16 -5.75
CA GLY A 100 -7.36 0.73 -6.08
C GLY A 100 -8.09 -0.09 -5.04
N TYR A 101 -8.15 -1.40 -5.29
CA TYR A 101 -8.75 -2.37 -4.38
C TYR A 101 -7.72 -3.45 -4.04
N PHE A 102 -7.72 -3.89 -2.79
CA PHE A 102 -6.96 -5.07 -2.42
C PHE A 102 -7.64 -6.32 -2.97
N SER A 103 -6.85 -7.22 -3.55
CA SER A 103 -7.32 -8.49 -4.08
C SER A 103 -6.21 -9.53 -4.06
N PHE A 104 -6.61 -10.80 -4.07
CA PHE A 104 -5.69 -11.87 -4.39
C PHE A 104 -5.51 -11.96 -5.90
N ILE A 105 -4.27 -12.11 -6.33
CA ILE A 105 -3.94 -12.41 -7.73
C ILE A 105 -3.59 -13.89 -7.85
N TYR A 106 -3.87 -14.47 -9.00
CA TYR A 106 -3.57 -15.86 -9.29
C TYR A 106 -3.23 -16.06 -10.77
N ASP A 107 -2.46 -17.11 -11.07
CA ASP A 107 -2.19 -17.53 -12.42
C ASP A 107 -3.40 -18.32 -12.97
N SER A 108 -4.14 -17.72 -13.89
CA SER A 108 -5.33 -18.33 -14.50
C SER A 108 -5.02 -19.56 -15.37
N THR A 109 -3.76 -19.79 -15.73
CA THR A 109 -3.33 -20.99 -16.44
C THR A 109 -3.13 -22.18 -15.49
N LYS A 110 -2.84 -21.90 -14.22
CA LYS A 110 -2.62 -22.91 -13.17
C LYS A 110 -3.88 -23.14 -12.31
N ILE A 111 -4.69 -22.11 -12.08
CA ILE A 111 -5.88 -22.16 -11.25
C ILE A 111 -7.11 -21.83 -12.11
N ILE A 112 -7.82 -22.87 -12.54
CA ILE A 112 -8.99 -22.74 -13.45
C ILE A 112 -10.22 -22.23 -12.66
N GLU A 113 -10.38 -22.67 -11.41
CA GLU A 113 -11.48 -22.28 -10.53
C GLU A 113 -10.91 -21.62 -9.29
N PRO A 114 -10.69 -20.29 -9.30
CA PRO A 114 -10.17 -19.59 -8.14
C PRO A 114 -11.20 -19.51 -7.01
N PRO A 115 -10.78 -19.44 -5.75
CA PRO A 115 -11.65 -19.15 -4.62
C PRO A 115 -12.45 -17.86 -4.85
N LYS A 116 -13.71 -17.85 -4.45
CA LYS A 116 -14.58 -16.67 -4.55
C LYS A 116 -14.83 -16.03 -3.18
N SER A 117 -14.36 -16.68 -2.12
CA SER A 117 -14.49 -16.21 -0.75
C SER A 117 -13.28 -16.66 0.08
N PHE A 118 -13.16 -16.14 1.30
CA PHE A 118 -12.18 -16.65 2.25
C PHE A 118 -12.48 -18.08 2.67
N GLU A 119 -13.76 -18.45 2.77
CA GLU A 119 -14.18 -19.82 3.08
C GLU A 119 -13.70 -20.81 2.03
N ASP A 120 -13.85 -20.47 0.73
CA ASP A 120 -13.33 -21.29 -0.37
C ASP A 120 -11.81 -21.44 -0.30
N LEU A 121 -11.11 -20.32 -0.03
CA LEU A 121 -9.66 -20.32 0.14
C LEU A 121 -9.25 -21.21 1.31
N LEU A 122 -9.88 -21.05 2.46
CA LEU A 122 -9.60 -21.83 3.67
C LEU A 122 -9.93 -23.31 3.49
N GLY A 123 -11.00 -23.63 2.77
CA GLY A 123 -11.42 -25.00 2.46
C GLY A 123 -10.56 -25.73 1.43
N SER A 124 -9.77 -25.01 0.64
CA SER A 124 -8.90 -25.61 -0.39
C SER A 124 -7.70 -26.31 0.26
N ASN A 125 -7.41 -27.55 -0.12
CA ASN A 125 -6.23 -28.26 0.37
C ASN A 125 -4.95 -27.97 -0.41
N ASN A 126 -5.07 -27.47 -1.64
CA ASN A 126 -3.96 -27.35 -2.59
C ASN A 126 -3.46 -25.92 -2.79
N LEU A 127 -4.22 -24.92 -2.34
CA LEU A 127 -3.83 -23.53 -2.54
C LEU A 127 -2.84 -23.08 -1.47
N ARG A 128 -1.85 -22.36 -1.92
CA ARG A 128 -0.85 -21.68 -1.11
C ARG A 128 -0.88 -20.20 -1.44
N ILE A 129 -0.55 -19.36 -0.48
CA ILE A 129 -0.54 -17.92 -0.64
C ILE A 129 0.78 -17.32 -0.15
N ILE A 130 1.16 -16.24 -0.81
CA ILE A 130 2.17 -15.30 -0.33
C ILE A 130 1.41 -14.11 0.22
N ILE A 131 1.77 -13.65 1.38
CA ILE A 131 1.22 -12.43 1.99
C ILE A 131 2.33 -11.45 2.31
N GLN A 132 1.94 -10.24 2.67
CA GLN A 132 2.86 -9.18 3.05
C GLN A 132 2.70 -8.85 4.53
N ASP A 133 3.78 -8.37 5.16
CA ASP A 133 3.77 -8.02 6.57
C ASP A 133 2.92 -6.75 6.81
N PRO A 134 1.87 -6.81 7.64
CA PRO A 134 1.01 -5.64 7.91
C PRO A 134 1.73 -4.51 8.66
N ARG A 135 2.94 -4.76 9.17
CA ARG A 135 3.74 -3.76 9.87
C ARG A 135 4.56 -2.88 8.92
N THR A 136 4.73 -3.30 7.67
CA THR A 136 5.55 -2.62 6.67
C THR A 136 4.80 -2.36 5.38
N SER A 137 3.84 -3.22 5.01
CA SER A 137 3.13 -3.20 3.74
C SER A 137 1.68 -2.73 3.85
N THR A 138 1.28 -1.86 2.93
CA THR A 138 -0.11 -1.40 2.75
C THR A 138 -1.05 -2.55 2.38
N PRO A 139 -0.77 -3.42 1.37
CA PRO A 139 -1.60 -4.60 1.12
C PRO A 139 -1.61 -5.62 2.28
N GLY A 140 -0.51 -5.76 3.01
CA GLY A 140 -0.46 -6.60 4.21
C GLY A 140 -1.41 -6.09 5.30
N LEU A 141 -1.38 -4.78 5.57
CA LEU A 141 -2.34 -4.14 6.49
C LEU A 141 -3.77 -4.26 5.96
N GLY A 142 -3.97 -4.07 4.65
CA GLY A 142 -5.27 -4.22 4.00
C GLY A 142 -5.88 -5.61 4.21
N LEU A 143 -5.09 -6.68 4.03
CA LEU A 143 -5.53 -8.05 4.29
C LEU A 143 -5.89 -8.26 5.77
N LEU A 144 -5.08 -7.73 6.69
CA LEU A 144 -5.37 -7.81 8.11
C LEU A 144 -6.71 -7.17 8.48
N LEU A 145 -6.94 -5.97 7.97
CA LEU A 145 -8.17 -5.22 8.21
C LEU A 145 -9.38 -5.87 7.53
N TRP A 146 -9.22 -6.39 6.31
CA TRP A 146 -10.26 -7.07 5.57
C TRP A 146 -10.78 -8.30 6.31
N ILE A 147 -9.87 -9.17 6.80
CA ILE A 147 -10.24 -10.31 7.62
C ILE A 147 -10.91 -9.85 8.93
N LYS A 148 -10.41 -8.79 9.56
CA LYS A 148 -11.00 -8.25 10.78
C LYS A 148 -12.40 -7.70 10.57
N ASP A 149 -12.64 -7.03 9.44
CA ASP A 149 -13.95 -6.47 9.09
C ASP A 149 -15.01 -7.56 8.86
N ILE A 150 -14.63 -8.61 8.11
CA ILE A 150 -15.56 -9.72 7.80
C ILE A 150 -15.86 -10.59 9.02
N TYR A 151 -14.83 -10.95 9.79
CA TYR A 151 -14.96 -11.99 10.83
C TYR A 151 -14.99 -11.44 12.25
N GLY A 152 -14.77 -10.17 12.48
CA GLY A 152 -14.91 -9.53 13.79
C GLY A 152 -14.11 -10.24 14.88
N SER A 153 -14.82 -10.84 15.86
CA SER A 153 -14.20 -11.59 16.97
C SER A 153 -13.58 -12.92 16.54
N GLU A 154 -14.00 -13.50 15.42
CA GLU A 154 -13.48 -14.77 14.89
C GLU A 154 -12.23 -14.62 14.04
N ALA A 155 -11.81 -13.38 13.76
CA ALA A 155 -10.66 -13.09 12.90
C ALA A 155 -9.38 -13.84 13.33
N ALA A 156 -9.13 -14.01 14.63
CA ALA A 156 -7.96 -14.73 15.13
C ALA A 156 -7.98 -16.21 14.75
N GLU A 157 -9.15 -16.85 14.77
CA GLU A 157 -9.30 -18.24 14.33
C GLU A 157 -9.09 -18.38 12.82
N VAL A 158 -9.64 -17.44 12.04
CA VAL A 158 -9.44 -17.38 10.58
C VAL A 158 -7.96 -17.22 10.24
N TRP A 159 -7.25 -16.35 10.95
CA TRP A 159 -5.79 -16.21 10.79
C TRP A 159 -5.04 -17.50 11.15
N GLY A 160 -5.45 -18.22 12.17
CA GLY A 160 -4.91 -19.55 12.50
C GLY A 160 -5.01 -20.53 11.32
N LYS A 161 -6.18 -20.63 10.71
CA LYS A 161 -6.41 -21.48 9.53
C LYS A 161 -5.67 -20.98 8.30
N LEU A 162 -5.63 -19.66 8.07
CA LEU A 162 -4.94 -19.07 6.93
C LEU A 162 -3.42 -19.28 7.02
N SER A 163 -2.86 -19.26 8.22
CA SER A 163 -1.42 -19.45 8.45
C SER A 163 -0.89 -20.78 7.91
N GLU A 164 -1.73 -21.83 7.88
CA GLU A 164 -1.37 -23.14 7.31
C GLU A 164 -1.15 -23.10 5.79
N LYS A 165 -1.68 -22.08 5.12
CA LYS A 165 -1.59 -21.89 3.67
C LYS A 165 -0.48 -20.91 3.27
N ILE A 166 0.04 -20.14 4.21
CA ILE A 166 1.05 -19.13 3.95
C ILE A 166 2.40 -19.78 3.68
N VAL A 167 2.95 -19.57 2.49
CA VAL A 167 4.29 -20.02 2.12
C VAL A 167 5.34 -19.10 2.72
N THR A 168 5.10 -17.80 2.62
CA THR A 168 6.00 -16.78 3.15
C THR A 168 5.28 -15.46 3.38
N VAL A 169 5.90 -14.62 4.21
CA VAL A 169 5.48 -13.25 4.49
C VAL A 169 6.61 -12.33 4.04
N THR A 170 6.33 -11.44 3.09
CA THR A 170 7.32 -10.51 2.55
C THR A 170 7.22 -9.14 3.22
N PRO A 171 8.30 -8.32 3.22
CA PRO A 171 8.26 -6.96 3.75
C PRO A 171 7.30 -6.05 3.00
N GLY A 172 7.23 -6.20 1.66
CA GLY A 172 6.48 -5.34 0.77
C GLY A 172 5.88 -6.05 -0.44
N TRP A 173 5.30 -5.25 -1.32
CA TRP A 173 4.62 -5.74 -2.52
C TRP A 173 5.61 -6.29 -3.55
N SER A 174 6.74 -5.63 -3.77
CA SER A 174 7.71 -5.99 -4.81
C SER A 174 8.26 -7.39 -4.62
N GLU A 175 8.62 -7.76 -3.40
CA GLU A 175 9.11 -9.11 -3.09
C GLU A 175 8.01 -10.16 -3.24
N ALA A 176 6.77 -9.84 -2.80
CA ALA A 176 5.64 -10.76 -2.97
C ALA A 176 5.36 -11.02 -4.44
N TYR A 177 5.38 -9.97 -5.27
CA TYR A 177 5.15 -10.08 -6.69
C TYR A 177 6.27 -10.82 -7.41
N GLY A 178 7.52 -10.55 -7.07
CA GLY A 178 8.66 -11.31 -7.59
C GLY A 178 8.54 -12.80 -7.33
N LEU A 179 8.26 -13.19 -6.10
CA LEU A 179 8.06 -14.60 -5.71
C LEU A 179 6.82 -15.25 -6.35
N PHE A 180 5.82 -14.47 -6.72
CA PHE A 180 4.66 -14.98 -7.45
C PHE A 180 4.97 -15.29 -8.92
N LEU A 181 5.90 -14.56 -9.54
CA LEU A 181 6.30 -14.76 -10.93
C LEU A 181 7.26 -15.95 -11.13
N ASP A 182 8.01 -16.36 -10.09
CA ASP A 182 8.93 -17.51 -10.08
C ASP A 182 8.15 -18.85 -9.96
#